data_9fc6f5fd1578f898f6c60f7f088f5adf
#
_entry.id   9fc6f5fd1578f898f6c60f7f088f5adf
#
_cell.length_a   1.000
_cell.length_b   1.000
_cell.length_c   1.000
_cell.angle_alpha   90.00
_cell.angle_beta   90.00
_cell.angle_gamma   90.00
#
_symmetry.space_group_name_H-M   'P 1'
#
loop_
_entity.id
_entity.type
_entity.pdbx_description
1 polymer ?
#
loop_
_entity_poly.entity_id
_entity_poly.type
_entity_poly.pdbx_seq_one_letter_code
_entity_poly.pdbx_strand_id
1 'polypeptide(L)'
;EISGIRKKQLSISDKKVIDTITNQINLKNIFEGNSKLAKEIYEGKFDLKGMTNFANENKLLMKETTIKSLKDNAIFGTNLIKRIFETKDNQTNLVTDSKFSKNFLIYVKKTEYKSFDKNSDEFKNYKIKARLDFQKKIYNTYDKSINSKYNIDINNNALERIKNSL
;
A
#
# COMPACT_ATOMS: atom_id res chain seq x y z
N GLU A 1 -40.21 7.26 -11.00
CA GLU A 1 -40.83 6.57 -9.83
C GLU A 1 -40.26 5.17 -9.72
N ILE A 2 -39.56 4.89 -8.59
CA ILE A 2 -39.08 3.53 -8.29
C ILE A 2 -40.24 2.81 -7.60
N SER A 3 -40.94 1.96 -8.32
CA SER A 3 -42.17 1.31 -7.86
C SER A 3 -41.97 -0.01 -7.11
N GLY A 4 -40.83 -0.23 -6.50
CA GLY A 4 -40.63 -1.34 -5.56
C GLY A 4 -39.30 -2.08 -5.74
N ILE A 5 -38.61 -2.28 -4.64
CA ILE A 5 -37.41 -3.15 -4.58
C ILE A 5 -37.87 -4.56 -4.26
N ARG A 6 -37.82 -5.47 -5.23
CA ARG A 6 -38.05 -6.90 -4.99
C ARG A 6 -36.74 -7.57 -4.62
N LYS A 7 -36.63 -8.09 -3.40
CA LYS A 7 -35.52 -8.97 -3.00
C LYS A 7 -35.67 -10.30 -3.74
N LYS A 8 -34.81 -10.56 -4.72
CA LYS A 8 -34.74 -11.88 -5.37
C LYS A 8 -33.80 -12.75 -4.52
N GLN A 9 -34.35 -13.78 -3.91
CA GLN A 9 -33.53 -14.78 -3.22
C GLN A 9 -32.82 -15.62 -4.29
N LEU A 10 -31.49 -15.50 -4.38
CA LEU A 10 -30.68 -16.28 -5.31
C LEU A 10 -30.43 -17.66 -4.68
N SER A 11 -30.53 -18.71 -5.49
CA SER A 11 -30.19 -20.06 -5.06
C SER A 11 -28.69 -20.21 -4.89
N ILE A 12 -28.24 -21.03 -3.93
CA ILE A 12 -26.84 -21.43 -3.78
C ILE A 12 -26.30 -22.12 -5.05
N SER A 13 -27.18 -22.66 -5.87
CA SER A 13 -26.84 -23.29 -7.17
C SER A 13 -26.67 -22.27 -8.30
N ASP A 14 -26.97 -20.98 -8.07
CA ASP A 14 -26.80 -19.96 -9.09
C ASP A 14 -25.29 -19.72 -9.30
N LYS A 15 -24.85 -19.81 -10.55
CA LYS A 15 -23.43 -19.64 -10.93
C LYS A 15 -22.84 -18.35 -10.38
N LYS A 16 -23.59 -17.25 -10.40
CA LYS A 16 -23.11 -15.96 -9.84
C LYS A 16 -22.88 -16.02 -8.33
N VAL A 17 -23.72 -16.77 -7.61
CA VAL A 17 -23.57 -16.97 -6.16
C VAL A 17 -22.35 -17.83 -5.88
N ILE A 18 -22.19 -18.93 -6.63
CA ILE A 18 -21.02 -19.82 -6.52
C ILE A 18 -19.73 -19.03 -6.79
N ASP A 19 -19.67 -18.28 -7.90
CA ASP A 19 -18.51 -17.47 -8.27
C ASP A 19 -18.18 -16.42 -7.17
N THR A 20 -19.21 -15.79 -6.63
CA THR A 20 -19.03 -14.79 -5.53
C THR A 20 -18.47 -15.45 -4.27
N ILE A 21 -19.04 -16.58 -3.85
CA ILE A 21 -18.59 -17.31 -2.65
C ILE A 21 -17.17 -17.83 -2.86
N THR A 22 -16.89 -18.41 -4.02
CA THR A 22 -15.54 -18.90 -4.37
C THR A 22 -14.51 -17.78 -4.30
N ASN A 23 -14.83 -16.61 -4.86
CA ASN A 23 -13.95 -15.43 -4.78
C ASN A 23 -13.74 -14.96 -3.34
N GLN A 24 -14.79 -14.96 -2.51
CA GLN A 24 -14.67 -14.57 -1.10
C GLN A 24 -13.81 -15.57 -0.31
N ILE A 25 -13.96 -16.87 -0.54
CA ILE A 25 -13.14 -17.90 0.08
C ILE A 25 -11.66 -17.73 -0.34
N ASN A 26 -11.41 -17.50 -1.63
CA ASN A 26 -10.06 -17.28 -2.13
C ASN A 26 -9.43 -16.02 -1.52
N LEU A 27 -10.16 -14.92 -1.44
CA LEU A 27 -9.68 -13.70 -0.78
C LEU A 27 -9.38 -13.92 0.70
N LYS A 28 -10.23 -14.66 1.40
CA LYS A 28 -10.00 -15.03 2.80
C LYS A 28 -8.72 -15.84 2.97
N ASN A 29 -8.54 -16.87 2.14
CA ASN A 29 -7.36 -17.73 2.19
C ASN A 29 -6.06 -16.93 1.89
N ILE A 30 -6.10 -16.02 0.91
CA ILE A 30 -4.99 -15.12 0.59
C ILE A 30 -4.69 -14.22 1.79
N PHE A 31 -5.71 -13.64 2.41
CA PHE A 31 -5.54 -12.76 3.58
C PHE A 31 -4.94 -13.50 4.78
N GLU A 32 -5.45 -14.70 5.09
CA GLU A 32 -4.93 -15.52 6.19
C GLU A 32 -3.47 -15.96 5.93
N GLY A 33 -3.16 -16.39 4.71
CA GLY A 33 -1.81 -16.74 4.28
C GLY A 33 -0.84 -15.55 4.40
N ASN A 34 -1.26 -14.38 3.91
CA ASN A 34 -0.48 -13.15 4.02
C ASN A 34 -0.26 -12.73 5.48
N SER A 35 -1.27 -12.85 6.32
CA SER A 35 -1.17 -12.50 7.75
C SER A 35 -0.19 -13.41 8.48
N LYS A 36 -0.22 -14.71 8.20
CA LYS A 36 0.73 -15.68 8.76
C LYS A 36 2.15 -15.36 8.32
N LEU A 37 2.35 -15.14 7.02
CA LEU A 37 3.66 -14.82 6.44
C LEU A 37 4.20 -13.49 6.99
N ALA A 38 3.37 -12.46 7.08
CA ALA A 38 3.74 -11.17 7.64
C ALA A 38 4.18 -11.29 9.11
N LYS A 39 3.52 -12.15 9.89
CA LYS A 39 3.90 -12.43 11.28
C LYS A 39 5.27 -13.11 11.36
N GLU A 40 5.53 -14.13 10.54
CA GLU A 40 6.82 -14.84 10.49
C GLU A 40 7.96 -13.88 10.09
N ILE A 41 7.71 -12.99 9.12
CA ILE A 41 8.65 -11.95 8.71
C ILE A 41 8.93 -10.97 9.88
N TYR A 42 7.89 -10.51 10.55
CA TYR A 42 8.01 -9.58 11.68
C TYR A 42 8.79 -10.19 12.85
N GLU A 43 8.59 -11.47 13.14
CA GLU A 43 9.29 -12.21 14.15
C GLU A 43 10.75 -12.57 13.76
N GLY A 44 11.19 -12.18 12.56
CA GLY A 44 12.55 -12.49 12.06
C GLY A 44 12.77 -13.95 11.71
N LYS A 45 11.71 -14.74 11.62
CA LYS A 45 11.77 -16.17 11.29
C LYS A 45 11.82 -16.45 9.80
N PHE A 46 11.65 -15.43 8.97
CA PHE A 46 11.54 -15.53 7.53
C PHE A 46 12.67 -14.73 6.86
N ASP A 47 13.81 -15.39 6.69
CA ASP A 47 14.99 -14.87 6.00
C ASP A 47 15.01 -15.25 4.50
N LEU A 48 16.14 -15.03 3.83
CA LEU A 48 16.33 -15.43 2.44
C LEU A 48 16.17 -16.94 2.23
N LYS A 49 16.59 -17.76 3.18
CA LYS A 49 16.43 -19.23 3.12
C LYS A 49 14.97 -19.61 3.23
N GLY A 50 14.26 -19.00 4.17
CA GLY A 50 12.81 -19.15 4.33
C GLY A 50 12.06 -18.72 3.06
N MET A 51 12.44 -17.59 2.46
CA MET A 51 11.89 -17.12 1.18
C MET A 51 12.13 -18.12 0.05
N THR A 52 13.35 -18.67 -0.05
CA THR A 52 13.69 -19.65 -1.09
C THR A 52 12.89 -20.95 -0.92
N ASN A 53 12.79 -21.46 0.30
CA ASN A 53 11.99 -22.66 0.60
C ASN A 53 10.52 -22.44 0.24
N PHE A 54 9.96 -21.32 0.68
CA PHE A 54 8.58 -20.95 0.38
C PHE A 54 8.33 -20.85 -1.14
N ALA A 55 9.25 -20.25 -1.88
CA ALA A 55 9.15 -20.16 -3.33
C ALA A 55 9.16 -21.55 -4.00
N ASN A 56 10.04 -22.44 -3.56
CA ASN A 56 10.13 -23.80 -4.09
C ASN A 56 8.88 -24.63 -3.78
N GLU A 57 8.38 -24.60 -2.55
CA GLU A 57 7.19 -25.32 -2.11
C GLU A 57 5.94 -24.87 -2.87
N ASN A 58 5.83 -23.58 -3.16
CA ASN A 58 4.70 -22.99 -3.85
C ASN A 58 4.92 -22.84 -5.36
N LYS A 59 6.03 -23.36 -5.92
CA LYS A 59 6.38 -23.27 -7.34
C LYS A 59 6.39 -21.84 -7.86
N LEU A 60 6.85 -20.90 -7.03
CA LEU A 60 6.95 -19.49 -7.36
C LEU A 60 8.31 -19.17 -8.00
N LEU A 61 8.29 -18.30 -9.01
CA LEU A 61 9.50 -17.85 -9.65
C LEU A 61 10.16 -16.73 -8.86
N MET A 62 11.38 -16.94 -8.41
CA MET A 62 12.23 -15.89 -7.85
C MET A 62 12.95 -15.14 -8.98
N LYS A 63 12.89 -13.81 -8.93
CA LYS A 63 13.55 -12.93 -9.88
C LYS A 63 14.36 -11.87 -9.15
N GLU A 64 15.62 -11.73 -9.54
CA GLU A 64 16.47 -10.66 -9.06
C GLU A 64 16.28 -9.40 -9.93
N THR A 65 16.19 -8.25 -9.29
CA THR A 65 16.06 -6.97 -9.98
C THR A 65 16.74 -5.86 -9.21
N THR A 66 17.13 -4.81 -9.90
CA THR A 66 17.70 -3.59 -9.32
C THR A 66 16.74 -2.43 -9.54
N ILE A 67 16.39 -1.74 -8.47
CA ILE A 67 15.55 -0.53 -8.51
C ILE A 67 16.46 0.66 -8.31
N LYS A 68 16.57 1.52 -9.33
CA LYS A 68 17.52 2.64 -9.34
C LYS A 68 16.96 3.92 -8.67
N SER A 69 15.65 4.08 -8.64
CA SER A 69 15.02 5.28 -8.07
C SER A 69 13.55 5.04 -7.75
N LEU A 70 12.93 5.96 -7.00
CA LEU A 70 11.48 5.97 -6.73
C LEU A 70 10.62 6.12 -8.00
N LYS A 71 11.21 6.49 -9.13
CA LYS A 71 10.54 6.65 -10.42
C LYS A 71 10.66 5.42 -11.32
N ASP A 72 11.42 4.41 -10.89
CA ASP A 72 11.63 3.16 -11.61
C ASP A 72 10.43 2.23 -11.40
N ASN A 73 9.32 2.57 -12.03
CA ASN A 73 8.02 1.91 -11.84
C ASN A 73 7.70 0.86 -12.92
N ALA A 74 8.70 0.37 -13.65
CA ALA A 74 8.51 -0.59 -14.72
C ALA A 74 7.93 -1.94 -14.23
N ILE A 75 8.33 -2.38 -13.03
CA ILE A 75 7.89 -3.65 -12.42
C ILE A 75 6.87 -3.41 -11.32
N PHE A 76 7.09 -2.39 -10.49
CA PHE A 76 6.30 -2.09 -9.30
C PHE A 76 5.69 -0.69 -9.40
N GLY A 77 4.49 -0.53 -8.91
CA GLY A 77 3.90 0.82 -8.77
C GLY A 77 4.67 1.66 -7.75
N THR A 78 4.58 2.99 -7.87
CA THR A 78 5.35 3.95 -7.04
C THR A 78 5.22 3.71 -5.53
N ASN A 79 4.03 3.33 -5.07
CA ASN A 79 3.80 3.05 -3.64
C ASN A 79 4.55 1.80 -3.16
N LEU A 80 4.66 0.78 -4.01
CA LEU A 80 5.41 -0.43 -3.69
C LEU A 80 6.91 -0.14 -3.64
N ILE A 81 7.43 0.61 -4.62
CA ILE A 81 8.84 1.01 -4.66
C ILE A 81 9.22 1.76 -3.39
N LYS A 82 8.37 2.67 -2.92
CA LYS A 82 8.61 3.39 -1.68
C LYS A 82 8.77 2.45 -0.47
N ARG A 83 7.89 1.46 -0.35
CA ARG A 83 7.98 0.44 0.72
C ARG A 83 9.24 -0.43 0.58
N ILE A 84 9.67 -0.75 -0.64
CA ILE A 84 10.91 -1.48 -0.88
C ILE A 84 12.11 -0.68 -0.37
N PHE A 85 12.18 0.63 -0.66
CA PHE A 85 13.23 1.51 -0.14
C PHE A 85 13.18 1.75 1.38
N GLU A 86 12.04 1.53 2.02
CA GLU A 86 11.89 1.58 3.48
C GLU A 86 12.33 0.26 4.16
N THR A 87 12.51 -0.81 3.39
CA THR A 87 12.96 -2.11 3.89
C THR A 87 14.48 -2.09 4.05
N LYS A 88 14.97 -2.53 5.20
CA LYS A 88 16.41 -2.57 5.47
C LYS A 88 17.11 -3.69 4.70
N ASP A 89 18.43 -3.55 4.55
CA ASP A 89 19.26 -4.58 3.94
C ASP A 89 19.14 -5.91 4.69
N ASN A 90 19.19 -7.00 3.94
CA ASN A 90 19.06 -8.37 4.43
C ASN A 90 17.72 -8.65 5.14
N GLN A 91 16.67 -7.91 4.80
CA GLN A 91 15.33 -8.15 5.33
C GLN A 91 14.34 -8.55 4.24
N THR A 92 13.45 -9.44 4.63
CA THR A 92 12.28 -9.81 3.82
C THR A 92 11.12 -8.90 4.17
N ASN A 93 10.31 -8.57 3.17
CA ASN A 93 9.07 -7.82 3.35
C ASN A 93 7.98 -8.37 2.44
N LEU A 94 6.74 -8.39 2.92
CA LEU A 94 5.56 -8.70 2.13
C LEU A 94 4.89 -7.39 1.72
N VAL A 95 4.83 -7.15 0.41
CA VAL A 95 4.28 -5.92 -0.16
C VAL A 95 3.11 -6.25 -1.06
N THR A 96 2.00 -5.60 -0.83
CA THR A 96 0.76 -5.80 -1.59
C THR A 96 0.47 -4.57 -2.44
N ASP A 97 -0.01 -4.75 -3.64
CA ASP A 97 -0.42 -3.64 -4.49
C ASP A 97 -1.63 -2.90 -3.92
N SER A 98 -1.90 -1.70 -4.40
CA SER A 98 -3.01 -0.85 -3.92
C SER A 98 -4.40 -1.45 -4.14
N LYS A 99 -4.52 -2.43 -5.01
CA LYS A 99 -5.77 -3.13 -5.32
C LYS A 99 -5.88 -4.47 -4.61
N PHE A 100 -4.90 -4.85 -3.81
CA PHE A 100 -4.78 -6.18 -3.17
C PHE A 100 -4.84 -7.34 -4.16
N SER A 101 -4.54 -7.09 -5.43
CA SER A 101 -4.59 -8.08 -6.50
C SER A 101 -3.30 -8.87 -6.65
N LYS A 102 -2.18 -8.29 -6.23
CA LYS A 102 -0.85 -8.91 -6.31
C LYS A 102 -0.08 -8.72 -5.02
N ASN A 103 0.50 -9.81 -4.55
CA ASN A 103 1.38 -9.83 -3.39
C ASN A 103 2.80 -10.13 -3.86
N PHE A 104 3.76 -9.40 -3.33
CA PHE A 104 5.16 -9.58 -3.63
C PHE A 104 5.92 -9.86 -2.34
N LEU A 105 6.61 -10.98 -2.31
CA LEU A 105 7.57 -11.27 -1.27
C LEU A 105 8.92 -10.78 -1.76
N ILE A 106 9.53 -9.86 -1.03
CA ILE A 106 10.71 -9.13 -1.46
C ILE A 106 11.80 -9.31 -0.42
N TYR A 107 13.00 -9.64 -0.86
CA TYR A 107 14.20 -9.63 -0.04
C TYR A 107 15.14 -8.55 -0.54
N VAL A 108 15.48 -7.59 0.30
CA VAL A 108 16.42 -6.53 -0.03
C VAL A 108 17.83 -7.02 0.29
N LYS A 109 18.62 -7.31 -0.75
CA LYS A 109 20.00 -7.76 -0.58
C LYS A 109 20.91 -6.63 -0.10
N LYS A 110 20.79 -5.47 -0.75
CA LYS A 110 21.65 -4.31 -0.49
C LYS A 110 21.00 -3.03 -0.97
N THR A 111 21.14 -1.98 -0.20
CA THR A 111 20.75 -0.61 -0.59
C THR A 111 22.03 0.22 -0.74
N GLU A 112 22.21 0.80 -1.90
CA GLU A 112 23.33 1.70 -2.16
C GLU A 112 22.84 3.15 -2.10
N TYR A 113 23.45 3.94 -1.23
CA TYR A 113 23.15 5.36 -1.10
C TYR A 113 24.16 6.17 -1.89
N LYS A 114 23.68 6.97 -2.82
CA LYS A 114 24.53 7.94 -3.52
C LYS A 114 24.77 9.13 -2.59
N SER A 115 26.02 9.48 -2.39
CA SER A 115 26.35 10.72 -1.68
C SER A 115 25.97 11.93 -2.53
N PHE A 116 25.36 12.93 -1.91
CA PHE A 116 25.04 14.19 -2.55
C PHE A 116 26.07 15.26 -2.19
N ASP A 117 26.48 16.05 -3.15
CA ASP A 117 27.12 17.32 -2.86
C ASP A 117 26.11 18.27 -2.21
N LYS A 118 26.41 18.70 -0.96
CA LYS A 118 25.53 19.59 -0.19
C LYS A 118 25.33 20.97 -0.85
N ASN A 119 26.21 21.35 -1.75
CA ASN A 119 26.15 22.61 -2.49
C ASN A 119 25.37 22.48 -3.81
N SER A 120 25.05 21.26 -4.26
CA SER A 120 24.32 21.02 -5.49
C SER A 120 22.87 21.55 -5.42
N ASP A 121 22.36 21.99 -6.54
CA ASP A 121 20.97 22.44 -6.65
C ASP A 121 20.00 21.27 -6.42
N GLU A 122 20.41 20.05 -6.76
CA GLU A 122 19.66 18.84 -6.49
C GLU A 122 19.46 18.64 -4.98
N PHE A 123 20.52 18.82 -4.16
CA PHE A 123 20.41 18.75 -2.71
C PHE A 123 19.52 19.86 -2.13
N LYS A 124 19.63 21.09 -2.64
CA LYS A 124 18.75 22.20 -2.24
C LYS A 124 17.28 21.89 -2.51
N ASN A 125 16.98 21.35 -3.69
CA ASN A 125 15.64 20.96 -4.07
C ASN A 125 15.06 19.82 -3.18
N TYR A 126 15.87 18.81 -2.85
CA TYR A 126 15.48 17.77 -1.90
C TYR A 126 15.20 18.32 -0.51
N LYS A 127 16.04 19.27 -0.03
CA LYS A 127 15.82 19.93 1.26
C LYS A 127 14.52 20.72 1.32
N ILE A 128 14.19 21.45 0.24
CA ILE A 128 12.92 22.18 0.13
C ILE A 128 11.75 21.20 0.16
N LYS A 129 11.82 20.14 -0.64
CA LYS A 129 10.77 19.12 -0.69
C LYS A 129 10.58 18.43 0.67
N ALA A 130 11.65 18.03 1.32
CA ALA A 130 11.59 17.41 2.65
C ALA A 130 10.95 18.35 3.70
N ARG A 131 11.24 19.65 3.63
CA ARG A 131 10.62 20.67 4.49
C ARG A 131 9.11 20.78 4.23
N LEU A 132 8.70 20.82 2.98
CA LEU A 132 7.29 20.89 2.61
C LEU A 132 6.52 19.62 3.02
N ASP A 133 7.09 18.45 2.81
CA ASP A 133 6.52 17.17 3.23
C ASP A 133 6.38 17.10 4.77
N PHE A 134 7.35 17.61 5.49
CA PHE A 134 7.32 17.68 6.96
C PHE A 134 6.21 18.64 7.44
N GLN A 135 6.14 19.84 6.87
CA GLN A 135 5.05 20.80 7.18
C GLN A 135 3.67 20.17 6.93
N LYS A 136 3.49 19.51 5.77
CA LYS A 136 2.25 18.83 5.43
C LYS A 136 1.89 17.75 6.45
N LYS A 137 2.86 16.97 6.93
CA LYS A 137 2.65 15.96 7.98
C LYS A 137 2.19 16.61 9.29
N ILE A 138 2.79 17.73 9.70
CA ILE A 138 2.40 18.47 10.91
C ILE A 138 0.94 18.93 10.78
N TYR A 139 0.59 19.60 9.67
CA TYR A 139 -0.78 20.08 9.46
C TYR A 139 -1.79 18.92 9.46
N ASN A 140 -1.52 17.84 8.74
CA ASN A 140 -2.41 16.68 8.72
C ASN A 140 -2.58 16.03 10.10
N THR A 141 -1.53 16.03 10.92
CA THR A 141 -1.59 15.49 12.29
C THR A 141 -2.40 16.42 13.20
N TYR A 142 -2.22 17.71 13.05
CA TYR A 142 -2.98 18.73 13.77
C TYR A 142 -4.47 18.65 13.41
N ASP A 143 -4.81 18.63 12.11
CA ASP A 143 -6.18 18.50 11.63
C ASP A 143 -6.86 17.24 12.16
N LYS A 144 -6.16 16.10 12.12
CA LYS A 144 -6.66 14.85 12.71
C LYS A 144 -6.91 14.97 14.20
N SER A 145 -6.01 15.65 14.94
CA SER A 145 -6.17 15.88 16.38
C SER A 145 -7.39 16.77 16.67
N ILE A 146 -7.57 17.83 15.89
CA ILE A 146 -8.75 18.71 16.01
C ILE A 146 -10.04 17.96 15.70
N ASN A 147 -10.07 17.26 14.56
CA ASN A 147 -11.25 16.49 14.15
C ASN A 147 -11.61 15.36 15.14
N SER A 148 -10.65 14.84 15.89
CA SER A 148 -10.93 13.83 16.93
C SER A 148 -11.46 14.43 18.24
N LYS A 149 -11.19 15.70 18.49
CA LYS A 149 -11.59 16.39 19.74
C LYS A 149 -12.86 17.21 19.59
N TYR A 150 -13.14 17.69 18.40
CA TYR A 150 -14.25 18.61 18.14
C TYR A 150 -15.13 18.05 17.02
N ASN A 151 -16.46 18.15 17.21
CA ASN A 151 -17.40 17.88 16.14
C ASN A 151 -17.42 19.09 15.20
N ILE A 152 -16.94 18.92 13.97
CA ILE A 152 -16.90 20.00 12.98
C ILE A 152 -18.12 19.84 12.07
N ASP A 153 -19.05 20.78 12.20
CA ASP A 153 -20.21 20.89 11.30
C ASP A 153 -19.92 21.92 10.20
N ILE A 154 -19.88 21.46 8.95
CA ILE A 154 -19.64 22.31 7.79
C ILE A 154 -20.99 22.66 7.15
N ASN A 155 -21.35 23.94 7.21
CA ASN A 155 -22.53 24.43 6.50
C ASN A 155 -22.27 24.50 4.99
N ASN A 156 -22.58 23.39 4.31
CA ASN A 156 -22.37 23.25 2.87
C ASN A 156 -23.15 24.30 2.06
N ASN A 157 -24.33 24.74 2.52
CA ASN A 157 -25.12 25.76 1.84
C ASN A 157 -24.41 27.14 1.87
N ALA A 158 -23.75 27.47 2.98
CA ALA A 158 -22.96 28.71 3.06
C ALA A 158 -21.72 28.64 2.14
N LEU A 159 -21.07 27.48 2.07
CA LEU A 159 -19.90 27.22 1.19
C LEU A 159 -20.26 27.37 -0.29
N GLU A 160 -21.38 26.81 -0.72
CA GLU A 160 -21.87 26.93 -2.09
C GLU A 160 -22.26 28.39 -2.46
N ARG A 161 -22.80 29.14 -1.52
CA ARG A 161 -23.08 30.58 -1.74
C ARG A 161 -21.80 31.36 -1.96
N ILE A 162 -20.73 31.09 -1.21
CA ILE A 162 -19.43 31.74 -1.35
C ILE A 162 -18.80 31.38 -2.71
N LYS A 163 -18.82 30.11 -3.08
CA LYS A 163 -18.30 29.64 -4.39
C LYS A 163 -18.98 30.31 -5.56
N ASN A 164 -20.30 30.53 -5.48
CA ASN A 164 -21.08 31.13 -6.56
C ASN A 164 -21.00 32.66 -6.56
N SER A 165 -20.34 33.27 -5.57
CA SER A 165 -20.14 34.72 -5.48
C SER A 165 -18.73 35.18 -5.88
N LEU A 166 -17.83 34.25 -6.19
CA LEU A 166 -16.46 34.47 -6.71
C LEU A 166 -16.40 34.21 -8.22
#